data_d7306816a17309d94681c18e194b39d7
#
_entry.id   d7306816a17309d94681c18e194b39d7
#
_cell.length_a   1.000
_cell.length_b   1.000
_cell.length_c   1.000
_cell.angle_alpha   90.00
_cell.angle_beta   90.00
_cell.angle_gamma   90.00
#
_symmetry.space_group_name_H-M   'P 1'
#
loop_
_entity.id
_entity.type
_entity.pdbx_description
1 polymer ?
#
loop_
_entity_poly.entity_id
_entity_poly.type
_entity_poly.pdbx_seq_one_letter_code
_entity_poly.pdbx_strand_id
1 'polypeptide(L)'
;MLKPLCYSLTILLTPASVFAQTMVIKTTDKLITTDTPTLFAYNKESKQLEVINLLSSQSYELTLPKNAFGFDIATIANTTDKQALVLTNNGVYKSTAKEAELLFNYSSVISQLKVDKFEKINFVIDANNDGLSDILIPGLSSSTLYIQNNEGAFKPHKFEQAAEYNGRFSKEGLSLEVNINNQPVVIDFNKDGVSDLVFASDFGANVLLADAQGYVDALTPINFNIELGELSNGETRKIKQLLDVNNDGFLDFTTRQFKPTQGMDSLDIKIAHTLYLGNATGFATSSINLFNTEGPSELVLKTDFNNDGLIDLQKIDLDIGLGTIASMAMGGGSTDVDVEMNLYKQQSDGTFSNESNIELDLEMEVDMNGSESSPALYLGDINGDGHIDAVYKYSKKTLHIYYGEQNSLLDKKRKKLKLVLPKHNKDILLVDVNQDGKKDFVFKFTQKDGTNKIETQLN
;
A
#
# COMPACT_ATOMS: atom_id res chain seq x y z
N MET A 1 73.19 2.20 6.14
CA MET A 1 71.84 2.12 6.68
C MET A 1 70.90 2.66 5.59
N LEU A 2 70.31 1.78 4.80
CA LEU A 2 69.30 2.11 3.79
C LEU A 2 67.93 1.98 4.44
N LYS A 3 67.12 3.07 4.43
CA LYS A 3 65.73 3.06 4.83
C LYS A 3 64.86 2.49 3.70
N PRO A 4 63.92 1.57 3.96
CA PRO A 4 62.99 1.14 2.93
C PRO A 4 61.92 2.21 2.71
N LEU A 5 61.73 2.60 1.44
CA LEU A 5 60.55 3.38 1.01
C LEU A 5 59.34 2.44 0.98
N CYS A 6 58.39 2.68 1.86
CA CYS A 6 57.04 2.12 1.76
C CYS A 6 56.24 2.91 0.71
N TYR A 7 56.01 2.32 -0.45
CA TYR A 7 54.98 2.80 -1.36
C TYR A 7 53.61 2.30 -0.87
N SER A 8 52.80 3.17 -0.37
CA SER A 8 51.40 2.89 -0.15
C SER A 8 50.67 2.90 -1.50
N LEU A 9 50.30 1.71 -1.97
CA LEU A 9 49.43 1.56 -3.13
C LEU A 9 48.04 1.95 -2.71
N THR A 10 47.60 3.19 -2.98
CA THR A 10 46.23 3.62 -2.86
C THR A 10 45.46 3.01 -4.05
N ILE A 11 44.84 1.88 -3.84
CA ILE A 11 43.86 1.34 -4.77
C ILE A 11 42.65 2.31 -4.75
N LEU A 12 42.58 3.15 -5.78
CA LEU A 12 41.34 3.85 -6.12
C LEU A 12 40.34 2.78 -6.57
N LEU A 13 39.49 2.35 -5.66
CA LEU A 13 38.29 1.63 -6.01
C LEU A 13 37.43 2.59 -6.86
N THR A 14 37.49 2.45 -8.16
CA THR A 14 36.46 2.97 -9.05
C THR A 14 35.14 2.32 -8.61
N PRO A 15 34.06 3.07 -8.47
CA PRO A 15 32.76 2.45 -8.16
C PRO A 15 32.52 1.39 -9.24
N ALA A 16 32.21 0.17 -8.80
CA ALA A 16 31.85 -0.93 -9.67
C ALA A 16 30.80 -0.41 -10.65
N SER A 17 31.00 -0.68 -11.92
CA SER A 17 30.08 -0.32 -12.99
C SER A 17 28.71 -0.92 -12.65
N VAL A 18 27.77 -0.08 -12.30
CA VAL A 18 26.38 -0.40 -12.08
C VAL A 18 25.86 -0.98 -13.40
N PHE A 19 25.60 -2.28 -13.43
CA PHE A 19 25.00 -2.93 -14.60
C PHE A 19 23.55 -2.47 -14.70
N ALA A 20 23.29 -1.45 -15.49
CA ALA A 20 21.94 -1.08 -15.87
C ALA A 20 21.42 -2.12 -16.87
N GLN A 21 20.52 -2.97 -16.43
CA GLN A 21 19.74 -3.81 -17.36
C GLN A 21 18.68 -2.94 -18.01
N THR A 22 18.47 -3.18 -19.29
CA THR A 22 17.47 -2.44 -20.07
C THR A 22 16.59 -3.41 -20.84
N MET A 23 15.28 -3.25 -20.71
CA MET A 23 14.31 -3.99 -21.49
C MET A 23 13.21 -3.08 -22.03
N VAL A 24 12.56 -3.50 -23.12
CA VAL A 24 11.41 -2.81 -23.70
C VAL A 24 10.17 -3.68 -23.51
N ILE A 25 9.12 -3.08 -23.00
CA ILE A 25 7.83 -3.73 -22.79
C ILE A 25 6.73 -2.98 -23.55
N LYS A 26 5.55 -3.57 -23.65
CA LYS A 26 4.38 -2.92 -24.23
C LYS A 26 3.96 -1.68 -23.42
N THR A 27 3.05 -0.92 -23.98
CA THR A 27 2.43 0.21 -23.29
C THR A 27 1.76 -0.29 -22.00
N THR A 28 2.11 0.35 -20.88
CA THR A 28 1.54 0.01 -19.57
C THR A 28 1.20 1.28 -18.79
N ASP A 29 0.12 1.23 -18.04
CA ASP A 29 -0.28 2.32 -17.15
C ASP A 29 0.49 2.29 -15.84
N LYS A 30 0.64 1.09 -15.26
CA LYS A 30 1.26 0.91 -13.95
C LYS A 30 2.09 -0.38 -13.89
N LEU A 31 3.15 -0.31 -13.11
CA LEU A 31 3.95 -1.45 -12.66
C LEU A 31 3.58 -1.77 -11.22
N ILE A 32 3.47 -3.06 -10.91
CA ILE A 32 3.23 -3.58 -9.58
C ILE A 32 4.42 -4.41 -9.16
N THR A 33 5.00 -4.07 -8.02
CA THR A 33 6.10 -4.82 -7.40
C THR A 33 5.57 -6.01 -6.64
N THR A 34 6.43 -7.03 -6.52
CA THR A 34 6.27 -8.14 -5.59
C THR A 34 7.46 -8.17 -4.64
N ASP A 35 7.46 -9.11 -3.72
CA ASP A 35 8.60 -9.43 -2.84
C ASP A 35 9.75 -10.16 -3.57
N THR A 36 9.57 -10.45 -4.86
CA THR A 36 10.54 -11.09 -5.74
C THR A 36 10.97 -10.14 -6.87
N PRO A 37 12.04 -10.42 -7.63
CA PRO A 37 12.44 -9.60 -8.79
C PRO A 37 11.50 -9.74 -9.99
N THR A 38 10.20 -9.87 -9.71
CA THR A 38 9.14 -9.96 -10.71
C THR A 38 8.20 -8.77 -10.59
N LEU A 39 7.91 -8.13 -11.72
CA LEU A 39 6.91 -7.08 -11.80
C LEU A 39 5.71 -7.56 -12.61
N PHE A 40 4.56 -6.99 -12.30
CA PHE A 40 3.37 -7.11 -13.15
C PHE A 40 3.07 -5.74 -13.76
N ALA A 41 2.96 -5.70 -15.08
CA ALA A 41 2.62 -4.51 -15.84
C ALA A 41 1.23 -4.66 -16.43
N TYR A 42 0.35 -3.67 -16.25
CA TYR A 42 -0.98 -3.75 -16.82
C TYR A 42 -1.38 -2.47 -17.54
N ASN A 43 -2.30 -2.63 -18.51
CA ASN A 43 -2.93 -1.53 -19.21
C ASN A 43 -4.46 -1.63 -19.06
N LYS A 44 -5.06 -0.56 -18.52
CA LYS A 44 -6.49 -0.50 -18.18
C LYS A 44 -7.38 -0.59 -19.43
N GLU A 45 -7.01 0.15 -20.46
CA GLU A 45 -7.84 0.30 -21.67
C GLU A 45 -7.72 -0.89 -22.60
N SER A 46 -6.49 -1.36 -22.87
CA SER A 46 -6.27 -2.52 -23.74
C SER A 46 -6.50 -3.86 -23.04
N LYS A 47 -6.73 -3.85 -21.71
CA LYS A 47 -6.90 -5.04 -20.88
C LYS A 47 -5.77 -6.04 -21.09
N GLN A 48 -4.55 -5.61 -20.86
CA GLN A 48 -3.33 -6.41 -20.96
C GLN A 48 -2.67 -6.55 -19.61
N LEU A 49 -2.10 -7.71 -19.35
CA LEU A 49 -1.30 -7.99 -18.16
C LEU A 49 -0.03 -8.73 -18.60
N GLU A 50 1.11 -8.22 -18.23
CA GLU A 50 2.44 -8.71 -18.60
C GLU A 50 3.24 -8.99 -17.33
N VAL A 51 3.97 -10.10 -17.33
CA VAL A 51 4.94 -10.44 -16.28
C VAL A 51 6.32 -10.08 -16.77
N ILE A 52 7.06 -9.41 -15.91
CA ILE A 52 8.43 -8.93 -16.17
C ILE A 52 9.35 -9.57 -15.15
N ASN A 53 10.29 -10.39 -15.60
CA ASN A 53 11.37 -10.91 -14.74
C ASN A 53 12.59 -10.03 -14.90
N LEU A 54 12.93 -9.31 -13.83
CA LEU A 54 14.04 -8.34 -13.83
C LEU A 54 15.40 -9.02 -13.90
N LEU A 55 15.57 -10.22 -13.31
CA LEU A 55 16.83 -10.98 -13.36
C LEU A 55 17.19 -11.42 -14.77
N SER A 56 16.21 -11.98 -15.48
CA SER A 56 16.45 -12.49 -16.86
C SER A 56 16.26 -11.44 -17.93
N SER A 57 15.76 -10.25 -17.60
CA SER A 57 15.32 -9.21 -18.55
C SER A 57 14.33 -9.73 -19.58
N GLN A 58 13.45 -10.62 -19.19
CA GLN A 58 12.41 -11.21 -20.04
C GLN A 58 11.03 -10.77 -19.58
N SER A 59 10.13 -10.63 -20.53
CA SER A 59 8.72 -10.41 -20.26
C SER A 59 7.84 -11.28 -21.14
N TYR A 60 6.63 -11.55 -20.64
CA TYR A 60 5.62 -12.28 -21.40
C TYR A 60 4.23 -11.82 -20.99
N GLU A 61 3.35 -11.75 -21.97
CA GLU A 61 1.95 -11.41 -21.77
C GLU A 61 1.17 -12.61 -21.22
N LEU A 62 0.27 -12.34 -20.28
CA LEU A 62 -0.64 -13.34 -19.73
C LEU A 62 -1.90 -13.44 -20.57
N THR A 63 -2.39 -14.65 -20.76
CA THR A 63 -3.68 -14.91 -21.38
C THR A 63 -4.78 -14.60 -20.38
N LEU A 64 -5.63 -13.60 -20.68
CA LEU A 64 -6.75 -13.23 -19.84
C LEU A 64 -8.03 -13.97 -20.21
N PRO A 65 -8.86 -14.34 -19.24
CA PRO A 65 -10.17 -14.90 -19.51
C PRO A 65 -11.10 -13.85 -20.14
N LYS A 66 -12.11 -14.31 -20.86
CA LYS A 66 -13.15 -13.43 -21.41
C LYS A 66 -13.87 -12.70 -20.26
N ASN A 67 -14.16 -11.41 -20.46
CA ASN A 67 -14.80 -10.54 -19.47
C ASN A 67 -13.95 -10.32 -18.19
N ALA A 68 -12.63 -10.41 -18.28
CA ALA A 68 -11.73 -9.98 -17.23
C ALA A 68 -11.95 -8.50 -16.91
N PHE A 69 -12.03 -8.16 -15.60
CA PHE A 69 -12.16 -6.77 -15.17
C PHE A 69 -11.21 -6.40 -14.03
N GLY A 70 -10.63 -7.39 -13.34
CA GLY A 70 -9.71 -7.15 -12.26
C GLY A 70 -8.71 -8.27 -12.09
N PHE A 71 -7.60 -7.99 -11.43
CA PHE A 71 -6.60 -8.99 -11.08
C PHE A 71 -5.96 -8.66 -9.73
N ASP A 72 -5.38 -9.68 -9.14
CA ASP A 72 -4.50 -9.56 -7.97
C ASP A 72 -3.35 -10.56 -8.09
N ILE A 73 -2.38 -10.45 -7.21
CA ILE A 73 -1.17 -11.27 -7.20
C ILE A 73 -1.20 -12.19 -6.00
N ALA A 74 -0.99 -13.47 -6.23
CA ALA A 74 -1.17 -14.53 -5.24
C ALA A 74 0.01 -15.50 -5.16
N THR A 75 0.20 -16.07 -3.98
CA THR A 75 1.01 -17.27 -3.74
C THR A 75 0.10 -18.48 -3.86
N ILE A 76 0.31 -19.29 -4.87
CA ILE A 76 -0.46 -20.52 -5.11
C ILE A 76 0.37 -21.73 -4.71
N ALA A 77 -0.24 -22.69 -4.05
CA ALA A 77 0.39 -23.93 -3.65
C ALA A 77 1.09 -24.62 -4.84
N ASN A 78 2.25 -25.21 -4.58
CA ASN A 78 3.07 -25.88 -5.60
C ASN A 78 3.61 -24.97 -6.72
N THR A 79 3.60 -23.63 -6.52
CA THR A 79 4.27 -22.68 -7.42
C THR A 79 5.40 -21.97 -6.67
N THR A 80 6.49 -21.66 -7.39
CA THR A 80 7.64 -20.94 -6.84
C THR A 80 7.47 -19.42 -6.98
N ASP A 81 6.73 -19.00 -8.00
CA ASP A 81 6.57 -17.60 -8.34
C ASP A 81 5.16 -17.13 -8.02
N LYS A 82 5.02 -15.84 -7.72
CA LYS A 82 3.71 -15.20 -7.59
C LYS A 82 2.91 -15.33 -8.89
N GLN A 83 1.63 -15.62 -8.75
CA GLN A 83 0.70 -15.85 -9.86
C GLN A 83 -0.30 -14.68 -9.98
N ALA A 84 -0.72 -14.37 -11.19
CA ALA A 84 -1.81 -13.45 -11.42
C ALA A 84 -3.15 -14.20 -11.34
N LEU A 85 -3.99 -13.82 -10.40
CA LEU A 85 -5.38 -14.24 -10.34
C LEU A 85 -6.26 -13.18 -10.97
N VAL A 86 -7.18 -13.59 -11.81
CA VAL A 86 -8.02 -12.69 -12.62
C VAL A 86 -9.49 -12.92 -12.31
N LEU A 87 -10.19 -11.83 -12.00
CA LEU A 87 -11.62 -11.82 -11.79
C LEU A 87 -12.38 -11.62 -13.10
N THR A 88 -13.41 -12.42 -13.26
CA THR A 88 -14.46 -12.25 -14.26
C THR A 88 -15.81 -12.09 -13.54
N ASN A 89 -16.89 -11.90 -14.27
CA ASN A 89 -18.21 -11.75 -13.65
C ASN A 89 -18.65 -12.97 -12.83
N ASN A 90 -18.08 -14.15 -13.04
CA ASN A 90 -18.56 -15.38 -12.40
C ASN A 90 -17.46 -16.37 -11.99
N GLY A 91 -16.19 -16.01 -12.11
CA GLY A 91 -15.12 -16.92 -11.78
C GLY A 91 -13.79 -16.24 -11.51
N VAL A 92 -12.94 -16.93 -10.77
CA VAL A 92 -11.55 -16.59 -10.53
C VAL A 92 -10.67 -17.52 -11.35
N TYR A 93 -9.74 -16.93 -12.08
CA TYR A 93 -8.84 -17.65 -13.00
C TYR A 93 -7.39 -17.40 -12.62
N LYS A 94 -6.55 -18.43 -12.73
CA LYS A 94 -5.10 -18.29 -12.75
C LYS A 94 -4.67 -18.07 -14.20
N SER A 95 -4.04 -16.92 -14.46
CA SER A 95 -3.57 -16.57 -15.80
C SER A 95 -2.11 -16.91 -15.99
N THR A 96 -1.80 -17.56 -17.11
CA THR A 96 -0.45 -17.91 -17.55
C THR A 96 -0.20 -17.39 -18.96
N ALA A 97 1.01 -17.51 -19.47
CA ALA A 97 1.32 -17.13 -20.86
C ALA A 97 0.53 -17.96 -21.91
N LYS A 98 0.08 -19.16 -21.55
CA LYS A 98 -0.57 -20.08 -22.46
C LYS A 98 -2.09 -20.06 -22.37
N GLU A 99 -2.60 -19.98 -21.15
CA GLU A 99 -4.03 -20.11 -20.88
C GLU A 99 -4.45 -19.42 -19.58
N ALA A 100 -5.76 -19.22 -19.45
CA ALA A 100 -6.41 -18.83 -18.21
C ALA A 100 -7.18 -20.04 -17.65
N GLU A 101 -6.67 -20.60 -16.56
CA GLU A 101 -7.23 -21.77 -15.87
C GLU A 101 -8.29 -21.31 -14.87
N LEU A 102 -9.51 -21.84 -14.98
CA LEU A 102 -10.57 -21.57 -14.01
C LEU A 102 -10.25 -22.29 -12.69
N LEU A 103 -10.10 -21.52 -11.60
CA LEU A 103 -9.93 -22.08 -10.26
C LEU A 103 -11.28 -22.46 -9.65
N PHE A 104 -12.24 -21.54 -9.67
CA PHE A 104 -13.61 -21.78 -9.22
C PHE A 104 -14.57 -20.72 -9.73
N ASN A 105 -15.86 -21.06 -9.72
CA ASN A 105 -16.94 -20.12 -9.99
C ASN A 105 -17.46 -19.50 -8.69
N TYR A 106 -17.90 -18.26 -8.75
CA TYR A 106 -18.56 -17.57 -7.65
C TYR A 106 -19.83 -16.85 -8.12
N SER A 107 -20.70 -16.54 -7.16
CA SER A 107 -21.88 -15.69 -7.39
C SER A 107 -21.86 -14.58 -6.34
N SER A 108 -21.79 -13.34 -6.81
CA SER A 108 -21.70 -12.15 -5.94
C SER A 108 -22.35 -10.96 -6.65
N VAL A 109 -22.57 -9.88 -5.91
CA VAL A 109 -22.95 -8.58 -6.49
C VAL A 109 -21.95 -8.10 -7.55
N ILE A 110 -20.69 -8.46 -7.41
CA ILE A 110 -19.63 -8.16 -8.38
C ILE A 110 -19.97 -8.73 -9.76
N SER A 111 -20.67 -9.86 -9.82
CA SER A 111 -21.10 -10.48 -11.09
C SER A 111 -22.02 -9.58 -11.93
N GLN A 112 -22.65 -8.59 -11.30
CA GLN A 112 -23.60 -7.68 -11.94
C GLN A 112 -22.98 -6.32 -12.28
N LEU A 113 -21.75 -6.05 -11.82
CA LEU A 113 -21.06 -4.80 -12.11
C LEU A 113 -20.66 -4.77 -13.59
N LYS A 114 -20.99 -3.68 -14.28
CA LYS A 114 -20.42 -3.38 -15.58
C LYS A 114 -19.10 -2.69 -15.38
N VAL A 115 -18.02 -3.44 -15.42
CA VAL A 115 -16.67 -2.90 -15.31
C VAL A 115 -16.03 -2.88 -16.68
N ASP A 116 -15.90 -1.68 -17.26
CA ASP A 116 -15.33 -1.51 -18.60
C ASP A 116 -13.79 -1.51 -18.58
N LYS A 117 -13.19 -1.25 -17.43
CA LYS A 117 -11.74 -1.17 -17.26
C LYS A 117 -11.19 -2.44 -16.61
N PHE A 118 -9.90 -2.66 -16.84
CA PHE A 118 -9.14 -3.73 -16.21
C PHE A 118 -8.12 -3.13 -15.24
N GLU A 119 -8.19 -3.49 -13.95
CA GLU A 119 -7.32 -2.89 -12.94
C GLU A 119 -6.97 -3.86 -11.80
N LYS A 120 -5.94 -3.51 -11.03
CA LYS A 120 -5.61 -4.25 -9.82
C LYS A 120 -6.69 -4.02 -8.76
N ILE A 121 -7.21 -5.11 -8.24
CA ILE A 121 -8.23 -5.14 -7.19
C ILE A 121 -7.70 -6.02 -6.07
N ASN A 122 -7.74 -5.56 -4.82
CA ASN A 122 -7.29 -6.34 -3.68
C ASN A 122 -8.39 -7.32 -3.25
N PHE A 123 -8.29 -8.57 -3.69
CA PHE A 123 -9.19 -9.65 -3.29
C PHE A 123 -8.43 -10.88 -2.78
N VAL A 124 -7.10 -10.84 -2.82
CA VAL A 124 -6.20 -11.86 -2.32
C VAL A 124 -5.73 -11.48 -0.91
N ILE A 125 -5.76 -12.44 0.00
CA ILE A 125 -5.37 -12.31 1.40
C ILE A 125 -4.76 -13.64 1.87
N ASP A 126 -3.84 -13.61 2.80
CA ASP A 126 -3.44 -14.81 3.57
C ASP A 126 -4.23 -14.77 4.89
N ALA A 127 -5.39 -15.38 4.89
CA ALA A 127 -6.35 -15.23 5.97
C ALA A 127 -6.00 -16.06 7.22
N ASN A 128 -5.29 -17.16 7.03
CA ASN A 128 -4.91 -18.10 8.08
C ASN A 128 -3.41 -18.08 8.43
N ASN A 129 -2.63 -17.17 7.81
CA ASN A 129 -1.18 -17.04 7.96
C ASN A 129 -0.39 -18.33 7.64
N ASP A 130 -0.85 -19.11 6.65
CA ASP A 130 -0.14 -20.32 6.22
C ASP A 130 0.86 -20.09 5.07
N GLY A 131 0.96 -18.84 4.59
CA GLY A 131 1.81 -18.40 3.49
C GLY A 131 1.20 -18.63 2.11
N LEU A 132 0.02 -19.24 2.01
CA LEU A 132 -0.74 -19.37 0.78
C LEU A 132 -1.78 -18.25 0.67
N SER A 133 -2.15 -17.93 -0.54
CA SER A 133 -3.13 -16.86 -0.76
C SER A 133 -4.55 -17.42 -0.80
N ASP A 134 -5.39 -16.88 0.06
CA ASP A 134 -6.84 -17.07 0.06
C ASP A 134 -7.52 -15.97 -0.76
N ILE A 135 -8.81 -16.12 -0.99
CA ILE A 135 -9.57 -15.19 -1.86
C ILE A 135 -10.84 -14.75 -1.13
N LEU A 136 -10.97 -13.44 -0.95
CA LEU A 136 -12.16 -12.82 -0.37
C LEU A 136 -13.04 -12.22 -1.47
N ILE A 137 -14.24 -12.76 -1.64
CA ILE A 137 -15.24 -12.24 -2.58
C ILE A 137 -16.38 -11.57 -1.79
N PRO A 138 -16.47 -10.25 -1.81
CA PRO A 138 -17.52 -9.51 -1.11
C PRO A 138 -18.88 -9.67 -1.78
N GLY A 139 -19.95 -9.61 -0.99
CA GLY A 139 -21.33 -9.68 -1.45
C GLY A 139 -22.21 -8.64 -0.78
N LEU A 140 -23.49 -8.47 -1.23
CA LEU A 140 -24.39 -7.45 -0.71
C LEU A 140 -24.78 -7.64 0.76
N SER A 141 -24.99 -8.87 1.19
CA SER A 141 -25.36 -9.20 2.57
C SER A 141 -24.42 -10.20 3.21
N SER A 142 -23.66 -10.93 2.41
CA SER A 142 -22.75 -11.96 2.86
C SER A 142 -21.54 -12.05 1.91
N SER A 143 -20.37 -12.21 2.46
CA SER A 143 -19.12 -12.42 1.73
C SER A 143 -18.73 -13.90 1.73
N THR A 144 -17.81 -14.27 0.85
CA THR A 144 -17.29 -15.64 0.81
C THR A 144 -15.78 -15.60 0.80
N LEU A 145 -15.17 -16.23 1.77
CA LEU A 145 -13.75 -16.48 1.85
C LEU A 145 -13.46 -17.87 1.27
N TYR A 146 -12.57 -17.94 0.30
CA TYR A 146 -12.11 -19.19 -0.31
C TYR A 146 -10.72 -19.49 0.22
N ILE A 147 -10.63 -20.44 1.14
CA ILE A 147 -9.37 -20.88 1.77
C ILE A 147 -8.66 -21.86 0.85
N GLN A 148 -7.42 -21.56 0.51
CA GLN A 148 -6.56 -22.42 -0.27
C GLN A 148 -5.95 -23.52 0.62
N ASN A 149 -5.91 -24.75 0.11
CA ASN A 149 -5.19 -25.84 0.76
C ASN A 149 -3.82 -26.08 0.09
N ASN A 150 -3.00 -26.93 0.71
CA ASN A 150 -1.67 -27.28 0.22
C ASN A 150 -1.66 -27.99 -1.16
N GLU A 151 -2.81 -28.39 -1.67
CA GLU A 151 -2.97 -28.97 -3.02
C GLU A 151 -3.36 -27.91 -4.06
N GLY A 152 -3.62 -26.67 -3.64
CA GLY A 152 -4.04 -25.55 -4.48
C GLY A 152 -5.56 -25.51 -4.76
N ALA A 153 -6.34 -26.32 -4.04
CA ALA A 153 -7.79 -26.27 -4.13
C ALA A 153 -8.36 -25.23 -3.13
N PHE A 154 -9.47 -24.60 -3.52
CA PHE A 154 -10.12 -23.54 -2.75
C PHE A 154 -11.42 -24.05 -2.11
N LYS A 155 -11.54 -23.96 -0.79
CA LYS A 155 -12.75 -24.33 -0.04
C LYS A 155 -13.52 -23.05 0.33
N PRO A 156 -14.78 -22.88 -0.09
CA PRO A 156 -15.56 -21.71 0.26
C PRO A 156 -16.04 -21.75 1.72
N HIS A 157 -15.97 -20.61 2.38
CA HIS A 157 -16.58 -20.32 3.67
C HIS A 157 -17.41 -19.04 3.53
N LYS A 158 -18.72 -19.13 3.73
CA LYS A 158 -19.66 -18.01 3.60
C LYS A 158 -20.02 -17.46 4.98
N PHE A 159 -20.01 -16.13 5.12
CA PHE A 159 -20.32 -15.44 6.37
C PHE A 159 -21.10 -14.15 6.11
N GLU A 160 -21.82 -13.65 7.14
CA GLU A 160 -22.71 -12.49 7.03
C GLU A 160 -21.98 -11.15 7.18
N GLN A 161 -21.09 -10.85 6.24
CA GLN A 161 -20.44 -9.54 6.11
C GLN A 161 -20.82 -8.93 4.76
N ALA A 162 -21.51 -7.80 4.81
CA ALA A 162 -21.82 -7.04 3.61
C ALA A 162 -20.55 -6.33 3.08
N ALA A 163 -20.45 -6.22 1.75
CA ALA A 163 -19.50 -5.32 1.14
C ALA A 163 -19.84 -3.86 1.48
N GLU A 164 -18.83 -3.02 1.55
CA GLU A 164 -19.05 -1.58 1.53
C GLU A 164 -19.47 -1.13 0.13
N TYR A 165 -20.52 -0.35 0.04
CA TYR A 165 -21.00 0.17 -1.24
C TYR A 165 -21.51 1.60 -1.12
N ASN A 166 -21.25 2.37 -2.18
CA ASN A 166 -21.77 3.71 -2.36
C ASN A 166 -22.86 3.70 -3.42
N GLY A 167 -24.05 4.17 -3.04
CA GLY A 167 -25.16 4.35 -3.98
C GLY A 167 -25.20 5.79 -4.49
N ARG A 168 -25.20 6.00 -5.81
CA ARG A 168 -25.44 7.31 -6.41
C ARG A 168 -26.72 7.27 -7.22
N PHE A 169 -27.65 8.18 -6.90
CA PHE A 169 -28.81 8.43 -7.72
C PHE A 169 -28.48 9.46 -8.80
N SER A 170 -28.70 9.08 -10.05
CA SER A 170 -28.62 9.96 -11.21
C SER A 170 -29.94 9.98 -11.98
N LYS A 171 -30.04 10.78 -13.02
CA LYS A 171 -31.19 10.76 -13.95
C LYS A 171 -31.33 9.41 -14.67
N GLU A 172 -30.27 8.63 -14.73
CA GLU A 172 -30.19 7.31 -15.36
C GLU A 172 -30.54 6.16 -14.41
N GLY A 173 -30.75 6.46 -13.12
CA GLY A 173 -31.12 5.50 -12.08
C GLY A 173 -30.10 5.43 -10.93
N LEU A 174 -30.21 4.36 -10.15
CA LEU A 174 -29.27 4.04 -9.07
C LEU A 174 -28.05 3.33 -9.65
N SER A 175 -26.86 3.91 -9.45
CA SER A 175 -25.59 3.22 -9.62
C SER A 175 -25.02 2.80 -8.27
N LEU A 176 -24.59 1.54 -8.16
CA LEU A 176 -23.90 1.01 -6.99
C LEU A 176 -22.41 0.88 -7.33
N GLU A 177 -21.59 1.48 -6.50
CA GLU A 177 -20.15 1.29 -6.51
C GLU A 177 -19.79 0.43 -5.29
N VAL A 178 -19.22 -0.75 -5.54
CA VAL A 178 -18.83 -1.69 -4.49
C VAL A 178 -17.35 -1.50 -4.21
N ASN A 179 -17.00 -1.29 -2.95
CA ASN A 179 -15.61 -1.25 -2.54
C ASN A 179 -15.08 -2.69 -2.34
N ILE A 180 -14.37 -3.17 -3.35
CA ILE A 180 -13.76 -4.52 -3.34
C ILE A 180 -12.37 -4.48 -2.68
N ASN A 181 -11.79 -3.31 -2.52
CA ASN A 181 -10.43 -3.13 -2.03
C ASN A 181 -10.32 -3.08 -0.49
N ASN A 182 -11.43 -3.13 0.23
CA ASN A 182 -11.42 -3.09 1.69
C ASN A 182 -11.06 -4.47 2.25
N GLN A 183 -9.79 -4.63 2.62
CA GLN A 183 -9.27 -5.87 3.19
C GLN A 183 -9.45 -5.85 4.73
N PRO A 184 -9.82 -6.98 5.35
CA PRO A 184 -9.78 -7.10 6.81
C PRO A 184 -8.35 -7.11 7.34
N VAL A 185 -8.20 -6.79 8.61
CA VAL A 185 -6.97 -7.04 9.37
C VAL A 185 -6.95 -8.51 9.75
N VAL A 186 -5.83 -9.18 9.50
CA VAL A 186 -5.58 -10.58 9.91
C VAL A 186 -4.79 -10.54 11.21
N ILE A 187 -5.39 -11.04 12.29
CA ILE A 187 -4.79 -11.04 13.62
C ILE A 187 -5.43 -12.13 14.48
N ASP A 188 -4.68 -12.75 15.37
CA ASP A 188 -5.24 -13.61 16.44
C ASP A 188 -5.92 -12.70 17.47
N PHE A 189 -7.19 -12.40 17.25
CA PHE A 189 -7.94 -11.41 18.03
C PHE A 189 -8.31 -11.94 19.43
N ASN A 190 -8.67 -13.20 19.53
CA ASN A 190 -9.11 -13.85 20.78
C ASN A 190 -7.98 -14.55 21.54
N LYS A 191 -6.74 -14.55 20.99
CA LYS A 191 -5.54 -15.17 21.57
C LYS A 191 -5.63 -16.68 21.74
N ASP A 192 -6.28 -17.36 20.82
CA ASP A 192 -6.37 -18.82 20.79
C ASP A 192 -5.28 -19.47 19.91
N GLY A 193 -4.44 -18.69 19.26
CA GLY A 193 -3.35 -19.13 18.40
C GLY A 193 -3.75 -19.27 16.92
N VAL A 194 -4.98 -18.91 16.55
CA VAL A 194 -5.49 -18.94 15.18
C VAL A 194 -5.78 -17.53 14.71
N SER A 195 -5.51 -17.24 13.44
CA SER A 195 -5.76 -15.90 12.90
C SER A 195 -7.25 -15.67 12.57
N ASP A 196 -7.76 -14.56 13.06
CA ASP A 196 -9.11 -14.04 12.81
C ASP A 196 -9.10 -12.94 11.77
N LEU A 197 -10.27 -12.59 11.23
CA LEU A 197 -10.43 -11.46 10.30
C LEU A 197 -11.24 -10.34 10.93
N VAL A 198 -10.67 -9.14 10.99
CA VAL A 198 -11.32 -7.96 11.57
C VAL A 198 -11.70 -6.98 10.45
N PHE A 199 -12.98 -6.81 10.22
CA PHE A 199 -13.56 -5.91 9.24
C PHE A 199 -13.89 -4.58 9.89
N ALA A 200 -13.13 -3.54 9.54
CA ALA A 200 -13.38 -2.18 10.06
C ALA A 200 -14.62 -1.56 9.45
N SER A 201 -15.26 -0.68 10.22
CA SER A 201 -16.26 0.27 9.75
C SER A 201 -15.98 1.64 10.35
N ASP A 202 -16.70 2.69 9.91
CA ASP A 202 -16.53 4.04 10.44
C ASP A 202 -16.73 4.12 11.98
N PHE A 203 -17.47 3.19 12.58
CA PHE A 203 -17.93 3.26 13.98
C PHE A 203 -17.65 2.00 14.80
N GLY A 204 -17.01 1.00 14.22
CA GLY A 204 -16.76 -0.27 14.90
C GLY A 204 -16.00 -1.26 14.03
N ALA A 205 -16.09 -2.52 14.39
CA ALA A 205 -15.59 -3.63 13.59
C ALA A 205 -16.47 -4.88 13.77
N ASN A 206 -16.37 -5.78 12.81
CA ASN A 206 -16.89 -7.14 12.92
C ASN A 206 -15.74 -8.12 12.87
N VAL A 207 -15.70 -9.07 13.76
CA VAL A 207 -14.67 -10.11 13.79
C VAL A 207 -15.25 -11.42 13.29
N LEU A 208 -14.64 -11.99 12.29
CA LEU A 208 -14.83 -13.37 11.89
C LEU A 208 -13.79 -14.21 12.60
N LEU A 209 -14.24 -14.87 13.67
CA LEU A 209 -13.37 -15.74 14.47
C LEU A 209 -13.04 -17.04 13.73
N ALA A 210 -11.85 -17.55 13.98
CA ALA A 210 -11.42 -18.87 13.54
C ALA A 210 -11.02 -19.71 14.76
N ASP A 211 -11.02 -21.03 14.60
CA ASP A 211 -10.49 -22.01 15.53
C ASP A 211 -9.73 -23.11 14.78
N ALA A 212 -9.27 -24.12 15.47
CA ALA A 212 -8.53 -25.25 14.87
C ALA A 212 -9.34 -26.02 13.78
N GLN A 213 -10.65 -25.81 13.69
CA GLN A 213 -11.56 -26.40 12.70
C GLN A 213 -11.79 -25.47 11.50
N GLY A 214 -11.45 -24.20 11.61
CA GLY A 214 -11.61 -23.15 10.62
C GLY A 214 -12.49 -21.99 11.09
N TYR A 215 -12.93 -21.16 10.17
CA TYR A 215 -13.76 -19.97 10.47
C TYR A 215 -15.17 -20.36 10.93
N VAL A 216 -15.68 -19.63 11.91
CA VAL A 216 -17.09 -19.75 12.35
C VAL A 216 -18.04 -19.02 11.38
N ASP A 217 -19.33 -19.43 11.36
CA ASP A 217 -20.29 -18.83 10.41
C ASP A 217 -20.76 -17.44 10.84
N ALA A 218 -20.73 -17.13 12.14
CA ALA A 218 -21.26 -15.89 12.69
C ALA A 218 -20.17 -14.88 13.02
N LEU A 219 -20.42 -13.61 12.69
CA LEU A 219 -19.54 -12.51 13.08
C LEU A 219 -19.77 -12.12 14.54
N THR A 220 -18.69 -11.76 15.22
CA THR A 220 -18.72 -11.11 16.52
C THR A 220 -18.61 -9.60 16.33
N PRO A 221 -19.69 -8.81 16.57
CA PRO A 221 -19.62 -7.37 16.44
C PRO A 221 -18.81 -6.78 17.60
N ILE A 222 -17.90 -5.87 17.29
CA ILE A 222 -17.21 -5.04 18.26
C ILE A 222 -17.78 -3.63 18.14
N ASN A 223 -18.32 -3.14 19.22
CA ASN A 223 -18.79 -1.78 19.29
C ASN A 223 -17.73 -0.90 19.95
N PHE A 224 -16.99 -0.13 19.13
CA PHE A 224 -16.01 0.86 19.62
C PHE A 224 -16.67 2.11 20.23
N ASN A 225 -17.99 2.21 20.27
CA ASN A 225 -18.70 3.28 20.97
C ASN A 225 -18.52 3.22 22.50
N ILE A 226 -17.69 2.32 22.95
CA ILE A 226 -17.43 2.17 24.36
C ILE A 226 -16.62 3.40 24.80
N GLU A 227 -17.32 4.32 25.49
CA GLU A 227 -16.69 5.38 26.32
C GLU A 227 -15.78 6.39 25.60
N LEU A 228 -15.86 6.52 24.27
CA LEU A 228 -15.07 7.54 23.55
C LEU A 228 -15.49 8.99 23.87
N GLY A 229 -16.42 9.17 24.79
CA GLY A 229 -16.99 10.46 25.15
C GLY A 229 -18.02 10.98 24.13
N GLU A 230 -18.85 11.89 24.58
CA GLU A 230 -19.83 12.56 23.72
C GLU A 230 -19.14 13.52 22.74
N LEU A 231 -19.64 13.58 21.51
CA LEU A 231 -19.18 14.54 20.50
C LEU A 231 -19.88 15.89 20.72
N SER A 232 -19.15 16.97 20.51
CA SER A 232 -19.73 18.30 20.42
C SER A 232 -20.70 18.37 19.23
N ASN A 233 -21.68 19.28 19.30
CA ASN A 233 -22.71 19.38 18.26
C ASN A 233 -22.10 19.63 16.86
N GLY A 234 -22.40 18.74 15.94
CA GLY A 234 -21.94 18.79 14.55
C GLY A 234 -20.55 18.19 14.30
N GLU A 235 -19.90 17.63 15.30
CA GLU A 235 -18.67 16.86 15.12
C GLU A 235 -18.96 15.41 14.68
N THR A 236 -17.99 14.83 14.01
CA THR A 236 -17.97 13.43 13.56
C THR A 236 -16.66 12.80 14.01
N ARG A 237 -16.73 11.58 14.51
CA ARG A 237 -15.57 10.72 14.79
C ARG A 237 -15.62 9.50 13.88
N LYS A 238 -14.50 9.17 13.26
CA LYS A 238 -14.37 8.01 12.39
C LYS A 238 -13.11 7.22 12.75
N ILE A 239 -13.21 5.89 12.65
CA ILE A 239 -12.05 5.02 12.70
C ILE A 239 -11.25 5.22 11.42
N LYS A 240 -9.94 5.40 11.56
CA LYS A 240 -9.04 5.62 10.42
C LYS A 240 -8.22 4.37 10.10
N GLN A 241 -7.65 3.73 11.11
CA GLN A 241 -6.80 2.56 10.96
C GLN A 241 -7.08 1.56 12.08
N LEU A 242 -6.99 0.27 11.75
CA LEU A 242 -6.90 -0.85 12.68
C LEU A 242 -5.58 -1.57 12.42
N LEU A 243 -4.77 -1.76 13.44
CA LEU A 243 -3.46 -2.42 13.35
C LEU A 243 -2.97 -2.76 14.76
N ASP A 244 -1.92 -3.53 14.86
CA ASP A 244 -1.13 -3.71 16.08
C ASP A 244 0.07 -2.75 15.97
N VAL A 245 -0.04 -1.56 16.59
CA VAL A 245 0.92 -0.47 16.40
C VAL A 245 2.20 -0.67 17.22
N ASN A 246 2.10 -1.34 18.36
CA ASN A 246 3.18 -1.55 19.32
C ASN A 246 3.71 -2.99 19.37
N ASN A 247 3.21 -3.83 18.44
CA ASN A 247 3.60 -5.24 18.29
C ASN A 247 3.44 -6.06 19.59
N ASP A 248 2.38 -5.75 20.37
CA ASP A 248 2.02 -6.52 21.57
C ASP A 248 1.04 -7.66 21.29
N GLY A 249 0.64 -7.76 20.03
CA GLY A 249 -0.27 -8.74 19.50
C GLY A 249 -1.75 -8.33 19.61
N PHE A 250 -2.10 -7.28 20.34
CA PHE A 250 -3.48 -6.81 20.43
C PHE A 250 -3.79 -5.80 19.32
N LEU A 251 -5.03 -5.78 18.89
CA LEU A 251 -5.49 -4.85 17.85
C LEU A 251 -5.67 -3.47 18.44
N ASP A 252 -4.99 -2.48 17.88
CA ASP A 252 -5.15 -1.06 18.19
C ASP A 252 -5.99 -0.36 17.13
N PHE A 253 -6.48 0.84 17.42
CA PHE A 253 -7.12 1.65 16.41
C PHE A 253 -6.86 3.14 16.57
N THR A 254 -6.88 3.85 15.45
CA THR A 254 -6.84 5.31 15.43
C THR A 254 -8.18 5.88 15.02
N THR A 255 -8.50 7.05 15.59
CA THR A 255 -9.66 7.84 15.18
C THR A 255 -9.23 9.21 14.69
N ARG A 256 -10.06 9.79 13.84
CA ARG A 256 -10.06 11.22 13.56
C ARG A 256 -11.39 11.83 13.93
N GLN A 257 -11.34 12.92 14.68
CA GLN A 257 -12.53 13.69 15.09
C GLN A 257 -12.46 15.08 14.49
N PHE A 258 -13.51 15.49 13.82
CA PHE A 258 -13.56 16.77 13.12
C PHE A 258 -15.00 17.25 12.96
N LYS A 259 -15.16 18.53 12.68
CA LYS A 259 -16.43 19.09 12.24
C LYS A 259 -16.42 19.16 10.71
N PRO A 260 -17.36 18.46 10.02
CA PRO A 260 -17.44 18.49 8.57
C PRO A 260 -17.60 19.93 8.05
N THR A 261 -16.81 20.31 7.06
CA THR A 261 -16.82 21.61 6.39
C THR A 261 -17.05 21.40 4.90
N GLN A 262 -17.41 22.45 4.16
CA GLN A 262 -17.63 22.40 2.72
C GLN A 262 -16.91 23.54 2.00
N GLY A 263 -16.56 23.31 0.74
CA GLY A 263 -15.90 24.30 -0.09
C GLY A 263 -14.52 24.71 0.46
N MET A 264 -14.23 26.00 0.45
CA MET A 264 -12.94 26.55 0.90
C MET A 264 -12.66 26.32 2.39
N ASP A 265 -13.69 26.20 3.22
CA ASP A 265 -13.53 25.95 4.65
C ASP A 265 -12.94 24.56 4.94
N SER A 266 -12.94 23.66 3.95
CA SER A 266 -12.27 22.36 4.08
C SER A 266 -10.75 22.45 4.11
N LEU A 267 -10.17 23.58 3.69
CA LEU A 267 -8.73 23.85 3.75
C LEU A 267 -8.25 24.23 5.15
N ASP A 268 -9.17 24.64 6.05
CA ASP A 268 -8.88 25.03 7.43
C ASP A 268 -9.53 24.06 8.43
N ILE A 269 -9.85 22.83 7.98
CA ILE A 269 -10.47 21.83 8.83
C ILE A 269 -9.55 21.45 9.99
N LYS A 270 -10.09 21.44 11.22
CA LYS A 270 -9.37 21.00 12.42
C LYS A 270 -9.72 19.55 12.71
N ILE A 271 -8.69 18.72 12.85
CA ILE A 271 -8.82 17.28 13.05
C ILE A 271 -8.03 16.89 14.29
N ALA A 272 -8.70 16.28 15.26
CA ALA A 272 -8.04 15.61 16.37
C ALA A 272 -7.81 14.12 16.02
N HIS A 273 -6.58 13.68 16.13
CA HIS A 273 -6.16 12.31 15.89
C HIS A 273 -5.83 11.63 17.21
N THR A 274 -6.41 10.46 17.44
CA THR A 274 -6.30 9.74 18.71
C THR A 274 -6.00 8.27 18.44
N LEU A 275 -5.10 7.70 19.26
CA LEU A 275 -4.77 6.28 19.27
C LEU A 275 -5.36 5.63 20.53
N TYR A 276 -5.94 4.46 20.36
CA TYR A 276 -6.45 3.58 21.41
C TYR A 276 -5.74 2.25 21.33
N LEU A 277 -5.00 1.91 22.38
CA LEU A 277 -4.24 0.65 22.44
C LEU A 277 -5.15 -0.49 22.87
N GLY A 278 -4.98 -1.64 22.22
CA GLY A 278 -5.63 -2.88 22.57
C GLY A 278 -5.00 -3.51 23.83
N ASN A 279 -5.71 -4.45 24.41
CA ASN A 279 -5.23 -5.27 25.52
C ASN A 279 -6.09 -6.53 25.69
N ALA A 280 -5.74 -7.42 26.61
CA ALA A 280 -6.43 -8.69 26.83
C ALA A 280 -7.93 -8.57 27.21
N THR A 281 -8.39 -7.37 27.61
CA THR A 281 -9.80 -7.14 27.99
C THR A 281 -10.56 -6.28 27.00
N GLY A 282 -9.94 -5.89 25.89
CA GLY A 282 -10.49 -5.01 24.87
C GLY A 282 -9.56 -3.85 24.54
N PHE A 283 -10.05 -2.62 24.53
CA PHE A 283 -9.25 -1.44 24.26
C PHE A 283 -9.02 -0.63 25.52
N ALA A 284 -7.90 0.09 25.57
CA ALA A 284 -7.60 1.01 26.68
C ALA A 284 -8.70 2.08 26.77
N THR A 285 -9.16 2.34 27.98
CA THR A 285 -10.06 3.46 28.28
C THR A 285 -9.35 4.82 28.21
N SER A 286 -8.00 4.82 28.34
CA SER A 286 -7.16 6.00 28.15
C SER A 286 -6.69 6.07 26.70
N SER A 287 -7.00 7.17 26.04
CA SER A 287 -6.55 7.45 24.69
C SER A 287 -5.22 8.22 24.67
N ILE A 288 -4.43 8.01 23.63
CA ILE A 288 -3.22 8.80 23.34
C ILE A 288 -3.61 9.82 22.27
N ASN A 289 -3.57 11.12 22.61
CA ASN A 289 -3.70 12.16 21.60
C ASN A 289 -2.44 12.17 20.75
N LEU A 290 -2.57 11.80 19.47
CA LEU A 290 -1.45 11.82 18.53
C LEU A 290 -1.11 13.26 18.16
N PHE A 291 -2.03 13.91 17.43
CA PHE A 291 -1.87 15.31 17.01
C PHE A 291 -3.23 15.97 16.78
N ASN A 292 -3.24 17.29 16.90
CA ASN A 292 -4.29 18.13 16.34
C ASN A 292 -3.72 18.77 15.08
N THR A 293 -4.33 18.50 13.93
CA THR A 293 -3.91 19.04 12.64
C THR A 293 -4.89 20.11 12.17
N GLU A 294 -4.42 21.01 11.31
CA GLU A 294 -5.22 22.03 10.66
C GLU A 294 -4.98 21.96 9.15
N GLY A 295 -6.03 22.01 8.36
CA GLY A 295 -5.94 21.83 6.92
C GLY A 295 -5.88 20.38 6.45
N PRO A 296 -5.54 20.15 5.18
CA PRO A 296 -5.46 18.82 4.58
C PRO A 296 -4.20 18.08 5.05
N SER A 297 -4.33 17.40 6.18
CA SER A 297 -3.28 16.64 6.83
C SER A 297 -3.67 15.17 6.98
N GLU A 298 -2.68 14.28 6.94
CA GLU A 298 -2.87 12.86 7.18
C GLU A 298 -1.84 12.32 8.16
N LEU A 299 -2.29 11.47 9.08
CA LEU A 299 -1.43 10.66 9.94
C LEU A 299 -1.44 9.22 9.45
N VAL A 300 -0.26 8.65 9.24
CA VAL A 300 -0.08 7.29 8.76
C VAL A 300 0.80 6.53 9.74
N LEU A 301 0.27 5.42 10.27
CA LEU A 301 0.98 4.42 11.04
C LEU A 301 1.10 3.18 10.17
N LYS A 302 2.28 2.92 9.60
CA LYS A 302 2.47 1.81 8.68
C LYS A 302 3.89 1.26 8.66
N THR A 303 4.88 2.09 8.94
CA THR A 303 6.29 1.77 8.70
C THR A 303 7.05 1.82 10.01
N ASP A 304 7.75 0.75 10.33
CA ASP A 304 8.82 0.70 11.32
C ASP A 304 10.10 1.09 10.58
N PHE A 305 10.54 2.34 10.74
CA PHE A 305 11.69 2.88 9.99
C PHE A 305 13.02 2.34 10.51
N ASN A 306 13.12 2.06 11.78
CA ASN A 306 14.35 1.68 12.45
C ASN A 306 14.42 0.21 12.84
N ASN A 307 13.41 -0.59 12.45
CA ASN A 307 13.31 -2.03 12.68
C ASN A 307 13.43 -2.39 14.18
N ASP A 308 12.78 -1.59 15.06
CA ASP A 308 12.73 -1.87 16.49
C ASP A 308 11.45 -2.61 16.92
N GLY A 309 10.59 -2.95 15.96
CA GLY A 309 9.33 -3.67 16.15
C GLY A 309 8.14 -2.76 16.46
N LEU A 310 8.33 -1.44 16.51
CA LEU A 310 7.29 -0.46 16.77
C LEU A 310 7.00 0.35 15.51
N ILE A 311 5.74 0.61 15.22
CA ILE A 311 5.34 1.36 14.01
C ILE A 311 5.49 2.86 14.25
N ASP A 312 6.34 3.52 13.48
CA ASP A 312 6.57 4.96 13.57
C ASP A 312 5.45 5.76 12.91
N LEU A 313 5.26 6.98 13.37
CA LEU A 313 4.21 7.86 12.87
C LEU A 313 4.75 8.80 11.79
N GLN A 314 4.04 8.85 10.68
CA GLN A 314 4.23 9.82 9.61
C GLN A 314 3.08 10.84 9.66
N LYS A 315 3.42 12.11 9.80
CA LYS A 315 2.49 13.24 9.65
C LYS A 315 2.77 13.89 8.31
N ILE A 316 1.77 13.99 7.47
CA ILE A 316 1.85 14.53 6.12
C ILE A 316 0.92 15.72 6.04
N ASP A 317 1.48 16.91 5.81
CA ASP A 317 0.74 18.15 5.62
C ASP A 317 0.85 18.59 4.16
N LEU A 318 -0.28 18.89 3.53
CA LEU A 318 -0.35 19.37 2.16
C LEU A 318 -0.50 20.88 2.13
N ASP A 319 0.45 21.59 1.51
CA ASP A 319 0.30 23.01 1.25
C ASP A 319 -0.47 23.24 -0.07
N ILE A 320 -1.79 23.42 0.09
CA ILE A 320 -2.69 23.70 -1.04
C ILE A 320 -2.92 25.21 -1.16
N GLY A 321 -1.98 25.90 -1.80
CA GLY A 321 -2.08 27.33 -2.07
C GLY A 321 -3.16 27.69 -3.12
N LEU A 322 -3.53 28.98 -3.18
CA LEU A 322 -4.50 29.49 -4.16
C LEU A 322 -4.11 29.20 -5.61
N GLY A 323 -2.81 29.15 -5.92
CA GLY A 323 -2.29 28.80 -7.24
C GLY A 323 -2.59 27.36 -7.62
N THR A 324 -2.44 26.44 -6.67
CA THR A 324 -2.78 25.02 -6.81
C THR A 324 -4.28 24.86 -7.07
N ILE A 325 -5.12 25.54 -6.28
CA ILE A 325 -6.58 25.53 -6.46
C ILE A 325 -6.98 26.05 -7.84
N ALA A 326 -6.36 27.15 -8.28
CA ALA A 326 -6.62 27.70 -9.62
C ALA A 326 -6.21 26.73 -10.73
N SER A 327 -5.06 26.08 -10.61
CA SER A 327 -4.61 25.03 -11.52
C SER A 327 -5.59 23.86 -11.56
N MET A 328 -6.07 23.45 -10.40
CA MET A 328 -7.11 22.44 -10.26
C MET A 328 -8.41 22.81 -10.96
N ALA A 329 -8.87 24.04 -10.81
CA ALA A 329 -10.10 24.54 -11.41
C ALA A 329 -10.02 24.68 -12.94
N MET A 330 -8.82 24.86 -13.49
CA MET A 330 -8.60 25.04 -14.95
C MET A 330 -8.48 23.71 -15.72
N GLY A 331 -8.57 22.56 -15.06
CA GLY A 331 -8.59 21.24 -15.72
C GLY A 331 -7.24 20.82 -16.32
N GLY A 332 -6.13 21.25 -15.76
CA GLY A 332 -4.77 20.81 -16.14
C GLY A 332 -4.54 19.33 -15.72
N GLY A 333 -3.79 18.56 -16.50
CA GLY A 333 -3.61 17.11 -16.31
C GLY A 333 -3.04 16.72 -14.94
N SER A 334 -1.83 17.12 -14.56
CA SER A 334 -1.23 16.92 -13.23
C SER A 334 -0.61 18.22 -12.73
N THR A 335 -0.61 18.40 -11.42
CA THR A 335 0.06 19.52 -10.74
C THR A 335 0.89 19.03 -9.58
N ASP A 336 2.00 19.70 -9.29
CA ASP A 336 2.82 19.41 -8.12
C ASP A 336 2.29 20.23 -6.93
N VAL A 337 2.21 19.58 -5.77
CA VAL A 337 1.78 20.14 -4.48
C VAL A 337 2.92 19.98 -3.50
N ASP A 338 3.24 21.04 -2.77
CA ASP A 338 4.23 20.97 -1.71
C ASP A 338 3.68 20.17 -0.53
N VAL A 339 4.52 19.30 0.01
CA VAL A 339 4.20 18.38 1.10
C VAL A 339 5.28 18.47 2.16
N GLU A 340 4.88 18.76 3.39
CA GLU A 340 5.74 18.60 4.56
C GLU A 340 5.47 17.24 5.18
N MET A 341 6.51 16.41 5.32
CA MET A 341 6.42 15.13 5.99
C MET A 341 7.29 15.11 7.23
N ASN A 342 6.66 14.92 8.37
CA ASN A 342 7.29 14.78 9.65
C ASN A 342 7.23 13.33 10.13
N LEU A 343 8.38 12.78 10.59
CA LEU A 343 8.47 11.45 11.15
C LEU A 343 8.68 11.51 12.65
N TYR A 344 7.96 10.67 13.37
CA TYR A 344 8.01 10.57 14.83
C TYR A 344 8.24 9.13 15.25
N LYS A 345 9.33 8.91 15.98
CA LYS A 345 9.64 7.59 16.53
C LYS A 345 8.64 7.23 17.63
N GLN A 346 8.11 6.02 17.57
CA GLN A 346 7.32 5.49 18.66
C GLN A 346 8.20 5.17 19.88
N GLN A 347 7.67 5.48 21.06
CA GLN A 347 8.26 5.13 22.34
C GLN A 347 7.71 3.77 22.82
N SER A 348 8.44 3.10 23.71
CA SER A 348 8.04 1.79 24.25
C SER A 348 6.70 1.78 25.02
N ASP A 349 6.19 2.94 25.40
CA ASP A 349 4.86 3.11 26.03
C ASP A 349 3.73 3.39 25.02
N GLY A 350 4.02 3.31 23.71
CA GLY A 350 3.05 3.58 22.65
C GLY A 350 2.89 5.06 22.29
N THR A 351 3.58 5.97 22.99
CA THR A 351 3.49 7.42 22.73
C THR A 351 4.48 7.89 21.67
N PHE A 352 4.31 9.12 21.22
CA PHE A 352 5.19 9.80 20.27
C PHE A 352 5.67 11.14 20.85
N SER A 353 6.87 11.58 20.46
CA SER A 353 7.38 12.90 20.82
C SER A 353 6.51 14.00 20.21
N ASN A 354 6.44 15.16 20.86
CA ASN A 354 5.81 16.36 20.30
C ASN A 354 6.66 17.00 19.19
N GLU A 355 7.97 16.73 19.18
CA GLU A 355 8.89 17.20 18.15
C GLU A 355 9.22 16.07 17.19
N SER A 356 9.24 16.35 15.89
CA SER A 356 9.61 15.37 14.88
C SER A 356 11.08 14.96 14.99
N ASN A 357 11.35 13.68 14.73
CA ASN A 357 12.73 13.20 14.58
C ASN A 357 13.35 13.71 13.30
N ILE A 358 12.54 13.80 12.24
CA ILE A 358 12.93 14.29 10.92
C ILE A 358 11.78 15.06 10.27
N GLU A 359 12.12 16.08 9.49
CA GLU A 359 11.23 16.86 8.66
C GLU A 359 11.76 16.84 7.23
N LEU A 360 10.89 16.53 6.28
CA LEU A 360 11.20 16.47 4.85
C LEU A 360 10.23 17.33 4.07
N ASP A 361 10.78 18.31 3.32
CA ASP A 361 10.04 19.06 2.33
C ASP A 361 10.04 18.29 1.01
N LEU A 362 8.87 17.88 0.55
CA LEU A 362 8.67 17.02 -0.60
C LEU A 362 7.72 17.68 -1.61
N GLU A 363 7.65 17.12 -2.79
CA GLU A 363 6.62 17.44 -3.78
C GLU A 363 5.78 16.18 -4.06
N MET A 364 4.48 16.34 -4.24
CA MET A 364 3.56 15.29 -4.63
C MET A 364 2.91 15.64 -5.96
N GLU A 365 3.01 14.75 -6.94
CA GLU A 365 2.29 14.89 -8.20
C GLU A 365 0.82 14.47 -8.00
N VAL A 366 -0.11 15.40 -8.14
CA VAL A 366 -1.56 15.16 -8.05
C VAL A 366 -2.15 15.11 -9.45
N ASP A 367 -2.75 13.98 -9.82
CA ASP A 367 -3.49 13.85 -11.07
C ASP A 367 -4.91 14.39 -10.93
N MET A 368 -5.21 15.45 -11.67
CA MET A 368 -6.49 16.14 -11.66
C MET A 368 -7.63 15.36 -12.30
N ASN A 369 -7.34 14.32 -13.06
CA ASN A 369 -8.34 13.41 -13.63
C ASN A 369 -8.77 12.30 -12.65
N GLY A 370 -8.33 12.38 -11.39
CA GLY A 370 -8.84 11.58 -10.28
C GLY A 370 -8.28 10.17 -10.19
N SER A 371 -7.17 9.89 -10.85
CA SER A 371 -6.67 8.54 -10.84
C SER A 371 -5.71 8.22 -9.70
N GLU A 372 -4.74 9.01 -9.39
CA GLU A 372 -3.81 8.75 -8.26
C GLU A 372 -2.88 9.94 -8.03
N SER A 373 -2.68 10.33 -6.77
CA SER A 373 -1.55 11.15 -6.36
C SER A 373 -0.33 10.26 -6.13
N SER A 374 0.82 10.71 -6.59
CA SER A 374 2.07 9.97 -6.45
C SER A 374 3.10 10.82 -5.71
N PRO A 375 3.42 10.49 -4.44
CA PRO A 375 4.48 11.20 -3.74
C PRO A 375 5.81 10.98 -4.46
N ALA A 376 6.68 11.96 -4.38
CA ALA A 376 8.04 11.86 -4.90
C ALA A 376 8.98 11.10 -3.93
N LEU A 377 8.40 10.33 -3.01
CA LEU A 377 9.09 9.61 -1.93
C LEU A 377 8.96 8.11 -2.11
N TYR A 378 10.08 7.41 -1.97
CA TYR A 378 10.19 5.96 -2.05
C TYR A 378 10.88 5.44 -0.79
N LEU A 379 10.32 4.42 -0.16
CA LEU A 379 10.83 3.85 1.09
C LEU A 379 11.35 2.43 0.87
N GLY A 380 12.52 2.12 1.40
CA GLY A 380 13.11 0.78 1.34
C GLY A 380 14.56 0.79 1.81
N ASP A 381 15.04 -0.33 2.30
CA ASP A 381 16.44 -0.51 2.68
C ASP A 381 17.33 -0.60 1.42
N ILE A 382 18.05 0.47 1.10
CA ILE A 382 18.89 0.59 -0.09
C ILE A 382 20.33 0.14 0.21
N ASN A 383 20.77 0.30 1.46
CA ASN A 383 22.14 0.02 1.85
C ASN A 383 22.33 -1.37 2.48
N GLY A 384 21.24 -2.07 2.87
CA GLY A 384 21.24 -3.40 3.44
C GLY A 384 21.55 -3.42 4.94
N ASP A 385 21.28 -2.34 5.67
CA ASP A 385 21.52 -2.24 7.11
C ASP A 385 20.29 -2.63 7.97
N GLY A 386 19.16 -2.93 7.31
CA GLY A 386 17.93 -3.35 7.96
C GLY A 386 17.03 -2.19 8.37
N HIS A 387 17.43 -0.93 8.18
CA HIS A 387 16.59 0.24 8.40
C HIS A 387 15.95 0.72 7.09
N ILE A 388 14.81 1.39 7.19
CA ILE A 388 14.14 1.93 6.01
C ILE A 388 14.75 3.27 5.63
N ASP A 389 15.34 3.33 4.43
CA ASP A 389 15.82 4.56 3.82
C ASP A 389 14.68 5.30 3.13
N ALA A 390 14.81 6.64 3.06
CA ALA A 390 13.91 7.48 2.31
C ALA A 390 14.61 8.06 1.07
N VAL A 391 14.05 7.78 -0.10
CA VAL A 391 14.51 8.33 -1.37
C VAL A 391 13.52 9.34 -1.89
N TYR A 392 13.97 10.56 -2.11
CA TYR A 392 13.16 11.67 -2.59
C TYR A 392 13.61 12.14 -3.97
N LYS A 393 12.68 12.21 -4.92
CA LYS A 393 12.93 12.79 -6.25
C LYS A 393 12.93 14.33 -6.16
N TYR A 394 14.09 14.89 -5.86
CA TYR A 394 14.28 16.33 -5.70
C TYR A 394 14.15 17.11 -7.01
N SER A 395 14.48 16.53 -8.14
CA SER A 395 14.39 17.15 -9.46
C SER A 395 14.37 16.09 -10.56
N LYS A 396 14.16 16.50 -11.81
CA LYS A 396 14.18 15.61 -13.00
C LYS A 396 15.49 14.83 -13.21
N LYS A 397 16.54 15.13 -12.43
CA LYS A 397 17.88 14.49 -12.58
C LYS A 397 18.56 14.18 -11.25
N THR A 398 17.86 14.31 -10.12
CA THR A 398 18.50 14.16 -8.81
C THR A 398 17.56 13.49 -7.84
N LEU A 399 18.03 12.38 -7.26
CA LEU A 399 17.46 11.78 -6.07
C LEU A 399 18.24 12.25 -4.85
N HIS A 400 17.55 12.53 -3.75
CA HIS A 400 18.12 12.65 -2.42
C HIS A 400 17.83 11.37 -1.66
N ILE A 401 18.84 10.81 -1.02
CA ILE A 401 18.75 9.59 -0.21
C ILE A 401 19.06 9.98 1.22
N TYR A 402 18.15 9.68 2.13
CA TYR A 402 18.30 9.77 3.57
C TYR A 402 18.35 8.36 4.11
N TYR A 403 19.48 7.95 4.65
CA TYR A 403 19.65 6.60 5.19
C TYR A 403 18.92 6.44 6.50
N GLY A 404 18.35 5.26 6.71
CA GLY A 404 17.71 4.86 7.94
C GLY A 404 18.68 4.83 9.12
N GLU A 405 18.19 5.18 10.30
CA GLU A 405 18.96 5.16 11.56
C GLU A 405 18.11 4.73 12.74
N GLN A 406 18.71 3.99 13.66
CA GLN A 406 18.06 3.45 14.85
C GLN A 406 17.35 4.50 15.74
N ASN A 407 17.95 5.67 15.93
CA ASN A 407 17.47 6.64 16.90
C ASN A 407 16.72 7.82 16.27
N SER A 408 17.21 8.32 15.16
CA SER A 408 16.67 9.50 14.48
C SER A 408 15.71 9.16 13.35
N LEU A 409 15.45 7.87 13.09
CA LEU A 409 14.71 7.29 11.98
C LEU A 409 15.43 7.46 10.63
N LEU A 410 15.91 8.66 10.32
CA LEU A 410 16.69 8.96 9.13
C LEU A 410 17.90 9.84 9.46
N ASP A 411 19.03 9.67 8.76
CA ASP A 411 20.18 10.58 8.81
C ASP A 411 19.79 11.95 8.22
N LYS A 412 20.07 13.03 8.95
CA LYS A 412 19.86 14.41 8.46
C LYS A 412 20.73 14.77 7.25
N LYS A 413 21.80 14.00 7.01
CA LYS A 413 22.71 14.19 5.87
C LYS A 413 22.25 13.36 4.68
N ARG A 414 21.69 14.04 3.69
CA ARG A 414 21.30 13.36 2.44
C ARG A 414 22.49 13.08 1.51
N LYS A 415 22.48 11.93 0.87
CA LYS A 415 23.28 11.63 -0.30
C LYS A 415 22.56 12.09 -1.56
N LYS A 416 23.28 12.67 -2.51
CA LYS A 416 22.73 13.09 -3.82
C LYS A 416 23.13 12.08 -4.89
N LEU A 417 22.16 11.52 -5.56
CA LEU A 417 22.35 10.63 -6.70
C LEU A 417 21.84 11.33 -7.97
N LYS A 418 22.73 11.51 -8.97
CA LYS A 418 22.38 12.16 -10.24
C LYS A 418 22.14 11.11 -11.30
N LEU A 419 20.93 11.06 -11.83
CA LEU A 419 20.45 10.07 -12.80
C LEU A 419 19.52 10.73 -13.81
N VAL A 420 19.30 10.05 -14.94
CA VAL A 420 18.14 10.34 -15.78
C VAL A 420 16.93 9.70 -15.11
N LEU A 421 15.95 10.51 -14.75
CA LEU A 421 14.76 10.03 -14.02
C LEU A 421 13.52 10.06 -14.92
N PRO A 422 12.54 9.16 -14.69
CA PRO A 422 11.25 9.22 -15.33
C PRO A 422 10.53 10.55 -15.06
N LYS A 423 9.61 10.89 -15.96
CA LYS A 423 8.80 12.10 -15.82
C LYS A 423 7.90 12.01 -14.58
N HIS A 424 7.14 10.91 -14.46
CA HIS A 424 6.15 10.72 -13.41
C HIS A 424 6.75 9.97 -12.21
N ASN A 425 6.32 10.35 -11.00
CA ASN A 425 6.83 9.76 -9.76
C ASN A 425 6.48 8.26 -9.64
N LYS A 426 5.29 7.86 -10.09
CA LYS A 426 4.84 6.46 -10.12
C LYS A 426 5.69 5.52 -11.00
N ASP A 427 6.58 6.07 -11.81
CA ASP A 427 7.45 5.34 -12.72
C ASP A 427 8.83 5.02 -12.12
N ILE A 428 9.03 5.31 -10.82
CA ILE A 428 10.21 4.96 -10.04
C ILE A 428 9.78 3.94 -8.99
N LEU A 429 10.47 2.81 -8.93
CA LEU A 429 10.20 1.73 -7.98
C LEU A 429 11.50 1.34 -7.27
N LEU A 430 11.35 0.80 -6.04
CA LEU A 430 12.42 0.15 -5.30
C LEU A 430 12.12 -1.35 -5.22
N VAL A 431 13.01 -2.18 -5.74
CA VAL A 431 12.89 -3.65 -5.79
C VAL A 431 14.26 -4.26 -5.54
N ASP A 432 14.35 -5.30 -4.76
CA ASP A 432 15.57 -6.09 -4.65
C ASP A 432 15.68 -6.98 -5.91
N VAL A 433 16.38 -6.47 -6.94
CA VAL A 433 16.46 -7.11 -8.26
C VAL A 433 17.38 -8.33 -8.25
N ASN A 434 18.49 -8.25 -7.54
CA ASN A 434 19.51 -9.29 -7.51
C ASN A 434 19.43 -10.20 -6.27
N GLN A 435 18.45 -9.97 -5.39
CA GLN A 435 18.20 -10.72 -4.15
C GLN A 435 19.40 -10.67 -3.17
N ASP A 436 20.07 -9.51 -3.09
CA ASP A 436 21.19 -9.29 -2.16
C ASP A 436 20.74 -8.64 -0.82
N GLY A 437 19.43 -8.45 -0.64
CA GLY A 437 18.82 -7.82 0.53
C GLY A 437 18.71 -6.31 0.44
N LYS A 438 19.22 -5.68 -0.62
CA LYS A 438 19.15 -4.24 -0.85
C LYS A 438 18.10 -3.90 -1.89
N LYS A 439 17.42 -2.78 -1.70
CA LYS A 439 16.50 -2.29 -2.73
C LYS A 439 17.28 -1.57 -3.84
N ASP A 440 17.01 -1.98 -5.07
CA ASP A 440 17.53 -1.40 -6.29
C ASP A 440 16.52 -0.45 -6.92
N PHE A 441 16.98 0.44 -7.80
CA PHE A 441 16.09 1.31 -8.55
C PHE A 441 15.58 0.64 -9.82
N VAL A 442 14.28 0.73 -10.05
CA VAL A 442 13.63 0.35 -11.31
C VAL A 442 12.92 1.58 -11.88
N PHE A 443 13.27 1.95 -13.11
CA PHE A 443 12.73 3.13 -13.78
C PHE A 443 11.93 2.72 -15.02
N LYS A 444 10.73 3.30 -15.17
CA LYS A 444 9.91 3.14 -16.37
C LYS A 444 9.94 4.44 -17.19
N PHE A 445 10.37 4.35 -18.44
CA PHE A 445 10.39 5.48 -19.37
C PHE A 445 9.44 5.23 -20.54
N THR A 446 8.44 6.08 -20.71
CA THR A 446 7.56 6.03 -21.88
C THR A 446 8.29 6.57 -23.11
N GLN A 447 8.36 5.77 -24.17
CA GLN A 447 9.01 6.12 -25.43
C GLN A 447 8.04 6.87 -26.38
N LYS A 448 8.58 7.45 -27.44
CA LYS A 448 7.79 8.23 -28.42
C LYS A 448 6.79 7.38 -29.21
N ASP A 449 7.06 6.08 -29.37
CA ASP A 449 6.20 5.11 -30.04
C ASP A 449 5.11 4.50 -29.12
N GLY A 450 5.06 4.94 -27.85
CA GLY A 450 4.13 4.47 -26.85
C GLY A 450 4.58 3.22 -26.09
N THR A 451 5.69 2.60 -26.46
CA THR A 451 6.28 1.50 -25.68
C THR A 451 6.93 2.03 -24.40
N ASN A 452 7.21 1.15 -23.45
CA ASN A 452 7.91 1.51 -22.23
C ASN A 452 9.27 0.82 -22.17
N LYS A 453 10.26 1.59 -21.74
CA LYS A 453 11.61 1.11 -21.44
C LYS A 453 11.75 0.97 -19.93
N ILE A 454 12.12 -0.21 -19.47
CA ILE A 454 12.45 -0.47 -18.07
C ILE A 454 13.97 -0.47 -17.94
N GLU A 455 14.48 0.29 -17.00
CA GLU A 455 15.90 0.32 -16.64
C GLU A 455 16.04 -0.05 -15.17
N THR A 456 17.01 -0.90 -14.84
CA THR A 456 17.37 -1.24 -13.46
C THR A 456 18.74 -0.70 -13.13
N GLN A 457 18.89 -0.16 -11.94
CA GLN A 457 20.17 0.25 -11.40
C GLN A 457 20.35 -0.39 -10.04
N LEU A 458 21.39 -1.23 -9.93
CA LEU A 458 21.74 -1.92 -8.69
C LEU A 458 22.45 -0.97 -7.71
N ASN A 459 22.20 -1.12 -6.42
CA ASN A 459 22.80 -0.39 -5.31
C ASN A 459 23.98 -1.11 -4.68
#